data_c196c62ac12190f1a8168f938169c99c
#
_entry.id   c196c62ac12190f1a8168f938169c99c
#
_cell.length_a   1.000
_cell.length_b   1.000
_cell.length_c   1.000
_cell.angle_alpha   90.00
_cell.angle_beta   90.00
_cell.angle_gamma   90.00
#
_symmetry.space_group_name_H-M   'P 1'
#
loop_
_entity.id
_entity.type
_entity.pdbx_description
1 polymer ?
#
loop_
_entity_poly.entity_id
_entity_poly.type
_entity_poly.pdbx_seq_one_letter_code
_entity_poly.pdbx_strand_id
1 'polypeptide(L)'
;MQKSIFIKLFVLFVTVNMSCFSLNAQKKSTATSAENKITEKVLQEILDNNKHFALQGKVANYIPELGKMSAEAIAFSVVDANGKVVSVGDTDKKFTMQSISKIIALMVAVQENGEEAVFKNMGYFGSDKPFNHFGSLEITGKPLNPMMNAGAILTVSLIEGDGETAFQKVLKMVRFITKNNNINYSEAVYLSEKETGHRNRGMFHIMKNSGLINGTEDQLDNYFKQCSIEVTAEDLAKIGYFFANECVRFDGEKKKKNSDLSKLIQSQMMVAGM
;
A
#
# COMPACT_ATOMS: atom_id res chain seq x y z
N MET A 1 -49.02 -20.14 -6.91
CA MET A 1 -48.41 -20.77 -8.09
C MET A 1 -47.41 -19.87 -8.85
N GLN A 2 -47.44 -18.55 -8.71
CA GLN A 2 -46.51 -17.64 -9.47
C GLN A 2 -45.08 -17.59 -8.94
N LYS A 3 -44.80 -17.81 -7.65
CA LYS A 3 -43.45 -17.79 -7.09
C LYS A 3 -42.53 -18.96 -7.51
N SER A 4 -43.11 -20.11 -7.89
CA SER A 4 -42.36 -21.29 -8.31
C SER A 4 -41.80 -21.19 -9.73
N ILE A 5 -42.45 -20.42 -10.59
CA ILE A 5 -42.04 -20.25 -12.00
C ILE A 5 -40.86 -19.30 -12.11
N PHE A 6 -40.79 -18.25 -11.27
CA PHE A 6 -39.71 -17.29 -11.28
C PHE A 6 -38.35 -17.92 -10.82
N ILE A 7 -38.39 -18.79 -9.81
CA ILE A 7 -37.21 -19.46 -9.31
C ILE A 7 -36.65 -20.45 -10.33
N LYS A 8 -37.54 -21.17 -11.06
CA LYS A 8 -37.08 -22.10 -12.11
C LYS A 8 -36.50 -21.39 -13.32
N LEU A 9 -37.01 -20.22 -13.68
CA LEU A 9 -36.46 -19.43 -14.82
C LEU A 9 -35.10 -18.82 -14.45
N PHE A 10 -34.91 -18.37 -13.19
CA PHE A 10 -33.63 -17.83 -12.72
C PHE A 10 -32.52 -18.87 -12.65
N VAL A 11 -32.84 -20.10 -12.19
CA VAL A 11 -31.89 -21.22 -12.14
C VAL A 11 -31.52 -21.66 -13.55
N LEU A 12 -32.45 -21.65 -14.50
CA LEU A 12 -32.17 -22.00 -15.91
C LEU A 12 -31.27 -20.96 -16.58
N PHE A 13 -31.45 -19.65 -16.27
CA PHE A 13 -30.62 -18.58 -16.83
C PHE A 13 -29.18 -18.61 -16.30
N VAL A 14 -28.98 -18.95 -15.00
CA VAL A 14 -27.65 -19.10 -14.40
C VAL A 14 -26.93 -20.32 -14.93
N THR A 15 -27.63 -21.44 -15.15
CA THR A 15 -27.00 -22.68 -15.68
C THR A 15 -26.62 -22.55 -17.16
N VAL A 16 -27.41 -21.85 -17.97
CA VAL A 16 -27.09 -21.61 -19.40
C VAL A 16 -25.88 -20.65 -19.54
N ASN A 17 -25.76 -19.63 -18.69
CA ASN A 17 -24.60 -18.76 -18.71
C ASN A 17 -23.31 -19.46 -18.23
N MET A 18 -23.38 -20.35 -17.23
CA MET A 18 -22.22 -21.14 -16.80
C MET A 18 -21.76 -22.14 -17.85
N SER A 19 -22.69 -22.72 -18.63
CA SER A 19 -22.35 -23.66 -19.72
C SER A 19 -21.66 -22.95 -20.90
N CYS A 20 -22.00 -21.70 -21.21
CA CYS A 20 -21.31 -20.91 -22.23
C CYS A 20 -19.90 -20.48 -21.80
N PHE A 21 -19.65 -20.27 -20.51
CA PHE A 21 -18.32 -19.94 -20.01
C PHE A 21 -17.35 -21.14 -20.02
N SER A 22 -17.87 -22.36 -19.84
CA SER A 22 -17.03 -23.58 -19.84
C SER A 22 -16.62 -24.04 -21.24
N LEU A 23 -17.36 -23.69 -22.27
CA LEU A 23 -17.06 -24.09 -23.65
C LEU A 23 -16.02 -23.20 -24.36
N ASN A 24 -15.77 -22.00 -23.83
CA ASN A 24 -14.74 -21.09 -24.37
C ASN A 24 -13.35 -21.26 -23.71
N ALA A 25 -13.24 -22.02 -22.64
CA ALA A 25 -11.97 -22.26 -21.94
C ALA A 25 -11.08 -23.32 -22.61
N GLN A 26 -11.54 -24.00 -23.66
CA GLN A 26 -10.79 -25.09 -24.33
C GLN A 26 -10.29 -24.76 -25.74
N LYS A 27 -10.42 -23.54 -26.22
CA LYS A 27 -9.59 -23.11 -27.34
C LYS A 27 -8.20 -22.79 -26.79
N LYS A 28 -7.31 -23.77 -26.79
CA LYS A 28 -5.87 -23.52 -26.75
C LYS A 28 -5.55 -22.50 -27.83
N SER A 29 -5.39 -21.26 -27.40
CA SER A 29 -4.75 -20.25 -28.22
C SER A 29 -3.31 -20.71 -28.43
N THR A 30 -3.04 -21.25 -29.62
CA THR A 30 -1.70 -21.26 -30.19
C THR A 30 -1.39 -19.84 -30.68
N ALA A 31 -1.54 -18.86 -29.79
CA ALA A 31 -0.84 -17.61 -29.93
C ALA A 31 0.61 -17.94 -29.63
N THR A 32 1.44 -18.01 -30.66
CA THR A 32 2.87 -17.81 -30.53
C THR A 32 3.08 -16.69 -29.54
N SER A 33 3.58 -17.03 -28.36
CA SER A 33 4.01 -16.05 -27.36
C SER A 33 5.20 -15.34 -27.97
N ALA A 34 4.95 -14.28 -28.76
CA ALA A 34 5.89 -13.20 -28.82
C ALA A 34 6.04 -12.80 -27.34
N GLU A 35 7.13 -13.21 -26.69
CA GLU A 35 7.49 -12.76 -25.37
C GLU A 35 7.42 -11.24 -25.41
N ASN A 36 6.32 -10.64 -24.93
CA ASN A 36 6.23 -9.19 -24.74
C ASN A 36 7.19 -8.86 -23.62
N LYS A 37 8.49 -8.83 -23.96
CA LYS A 37 9.54 -8.45 -23.03
C LYS A 37 9.34 -6.98 -22.69
N ILE A 38 9.11 -6.72 -21.42
CA ILE A 38 9.19 -5.36 -20.89
C ILE A 38 10.62 -4.89 -21.11
N THR A 39 10.79 -3.92 -22.02
CA THR A 39 12.09 -3.34 -22.37
C THR A 39 12.10 -1.86 -22.02
N GLU A 40 13.28 -1.32 -21.80
CA GLU A 40 13.47 0.13 -21.59
C GLU A 40 12.82 0.95 -22.71
N LYS A 41 12.96 0.53 -23.97
CA LYS A 41 12.33 1.20 -25.12
C LYS A 41 10.80 1.28 -24.98
N VAL A 42 10.14 0.19 -24.61
CA VAL A 42 8.69 0.15 -24.42
C VAL A 42 8.27 1.06 -23.27
N LEU A 43 8.98 1.03 -22.14
CA LEU A 43 8.69 1.92 -21.02
C LEU A 43 8.91 3.38 -21.38
N GLN A 44 9.99 3.69 -22.14
CA GLN A 44 10.27 5.05 -22.58
C GLN A 44 9.18 5.58 -23.54
N GLU A 45 8.71 4.77 -24.47
CA GLU A 45 7.57 5.14 -25.36
C GLU A 45 6.31 5.42 -24.55
N ILE A 46 6.00 4.60 -23.53
CA ILE A 46 4.86 4.83 -22.63
C ILE A 46 5.05 6.15 -21.87
N LEU A 47 6.21 6.39 -21.31
CA LEU A 47 6.52 7.62 -20.58
C LEU A 47 6.36 8.84 -21.49
N ASP A 48 6.96 8.83 -22.67
CA ASP A 48 6.96 9.96 -23.60
C ASP A 48 5.53 10.29 -24.09
N ASN A 49 4.71 9.28 -24.31
CA ASN A 49 3.31 9.47 -24.72
C ASN A 49 2.44 10.04 -23.59
N ASN A 50 2.83 9.89 -22.32
CA ASN A 50 1.98 10.24 -21.18
C ASN A 50 2.54 11.37 -20.31
N LYS A 51 3.82 11.74 -20.41
CA LYS A 51 4.45 12.74 -19.53
C LYS A 51 3.75 14.11 -19.53
N HIS A 52 3.09 14.48 -20.64
CA HIS A 52 2.36 15.74 -20.74
C HIS A 52 1.16 15.82 -19.79
N PHE A 53 0.62 14.68 -19.33
CA PHE A 53 -0.45 14.65 -18.34
C PHE A 53 0.02 15.07 -16.95
N ALA A 54 1.30 14.98 -16.62
CA ALA A 54 1.83 15.40 -15.33
C ALA A 54 1.52 16.89 -15.03
N LEU A 55 1.52 17.74 -16.07
CA LEU A 55 1.23 19.17 -15.94
C LEU A 55 -0.28 19.50 -15.79
N GLN A 56 -1.16 18.51 -15.97
CA GLN A 56 -2.61 18.67 -15.75
C GLN A 56 -3.00 18.47 -14.28
N GLY A 57 -2.10 17.89 -13.48
CA GLY A 57 -2.25 17.69 -12.05
C GLY A 57 -1.74 18.87 -11.24
N LYS A 58 -1.72 18.67 -9.93
CA LYS A 58 -1.09 19.58 -8.96
C LYS A 58 -0.19 18.78 -8.04
N VAL A 59 0.97 19.33 -7.74
CA VAL A 59 1.86 18.78 -6.70
C VAL A 59 1.12 18.79 -5.37
N ALA A 60 1.22 17.70 -4.63
CA ALA A 60 0.63 17.60 -3.29
C ALA A 60 1.25 18.66 -2.37
N ASN A 61 0.41 19.43 -1.67
CA ASN A 61 0.84 20.52 -0.77
C ASN A 61 0.13 20.53 0.58
N TYR A 62 -0.57 19.42 0.91
CA TYR A 62 -1.22 19.26 2.22
C TYR A 62 -0.22 19.17 3.39
N ILE A 63 1.03 18.84 3.08
CA ILE A 63 2.22 19.08 3.89
C ILE A 63 3.06 20.10 3.10
N PRO A 64 3.40 21.27 3.65
CA PRO A 64 4.08 22.32 2.88
C PRO A 64 5.35 21.89 2.17
N GLU A 65 6.14 21.02 2.78
CA GLU A 65 7.40 20.52 2.22
C GLU A 65 7.19 19.69 0.94
N LEU A 66 6.08 18.96 0.81
CA LEU A 66 5.75 18.20 -0.41
C LEU A 66 5.56 19.13 -1.62
N GLY A 67 5.04 20.35 -1.38
CA GLY A 67 4.80 21.31 -2.45
C GLY A 67 6.07 21.83 -3.16
N LYS A 68 7.26 21.53 -2.64
CA LYS A 68 8.55 21.88 -3.24
C LYS A 68 8.99 20.92 -4.34
N MET A 69 8.30 19.78 -4.52
CA MET A 69 8.61 18.82 -5.59
C MET A 69 8.32 19.43 -6.96
N SER A 70 9.14 19.07 -7.96
CA SER A 70 8.88 19.47 -9.34
C SER A 70 7.64 18.78 -9.88
N ALA A 71 6.73 19.55 -10.51
CA ALA A 71 5.56 19.02 -11.19
C ALA A 71 5.91 18.18 -12.44
N GLU A 72 7.12 18.35 -12.98
CA GLU A 72 7.61 17.63 -14.16
C GLU A 72 8.36 16.35 -13.80
N ALA A 73 8.62 16.12 -12.50
CA ALA A 73 9.34 14.92 -12.07
C ALA A 73 8.49 13.67 -12.31
N ILE A 74 8.95 12.81 -13.20
CA ILE A 74 8.26 11.56 -13.52
C ILE A 74 9.27 10.43 -13.78
N ALA A 75 9.00 9.28 -13.20
CA ALA A 75 9.73 8.04 -13.46
C ALA A 75 8.76 6.88 -13.59
N PHE A 76 9.15 5.89 -14.36
CA PHE A 76 8.40 4.65 -14.52
C PHE A 76 9.32 3.46 -14.31
N SER A 77 8.97 2.57 -13.42
CA SER A 77 9.76 1.38 -13.09
C SER A 77 8.88 0.14 -13.00
N VAL A 78 9.38 -0.97 -13.51
CA VAL A 78 8.73 -2.28 -13.48
C VAL A 78 9.72 -3.34 -13.03
N VAL A 79 9.26 -4.29 -12.21
CA VAL A 79 9.97 -5.53 -11.93
C VAL A 79 9.18 -6.67 -12.58
N ASP A 80 9.82 -7.40 -13.50
CA ASP A 80 9.17 -8.53 -14.19
C ASP A 80 9.08 -9.78 -13.30
N ALA A 81 8.39 -10.81 -13.78
CA ALA A 81 8.20 -12.06 -13.04
C ALA A 81 9.52 -12.79 -12.69
N ASN A 82 10.63 -12.46 -13.35
CA ASN A 82 11.95 -13.01 -13.10
C ASN A 82 12.78 -12.15 -12.13
N GLY A 83 12.20 -11.05 -11.62
CA GLY A 83 12.88 -10.10 -10.75
C GLY A 83 13.77 -9.09 -11.47
N LYS A 84 13.72 -9.03 -12.83
CA LYS A 84 14.47 -8.04 -13.60
C LYS A 84 13.79 -6.68 -13.48
N VAL A 85 14.58 -5.68 -13.14
CA VAL A 85 14.14 -4.28 -13.03
C VAL A 85 14.40 -3.55 -14.34
N VAL A 86 13.43 -2.77 -14.82
CA VAL A 86 13.56 -1.85 -15.95
C VAL A 86 12.95 -0.52 -15.53
N SER A 87 13.70 0.57 -15.70
CA SER A 87 13.29 1.91 -15.24
C SER A 87 13.62 2.97 -16.30
N VAL A 88 12.77 4.00 -16.41
CA VAL A 88 12.94 5.14 -17.31
C VAL A 88 12.50 6.44 -16.65
N GLY A 89 12.93 7.57 -17.17
CA GLY A 89 12.62 8.90 -16.66
C GLY A 89 13.56 9.34 -15.54
N ASP A 90 13.03 10.07 -14.57
CA ASP A 90 13.80 10.64 -13.44
C ASP A 90 14.10 9.58 -12.36
N THR A 91 14.78 8.49 -12.72
CA THR A 91 14.96 7.30 -11.90
C THR A 91 15.72 7.53 -10.61
N ASP A 92 16.60 8.52 -10.57
CA ASP A 92 17.42 8.88 -9.39
C ASP A 92 16.68 9.82 -8.42
N LYS A 93 15.56 10.39 -8.85
CA LYS A 93 14.78 11.27 -7.99
C LYS A 93 14.10 10.48 -6.88
N LYS A 94 14.27 10.98 -5.66
CA LYS A 94 13.62 10.47 -4.47
C LYS A 94 12.32 11.21 -4.23
N PHE A 95 11.35 10.49 -3.70
CA PHE A 95 10.09 11.02 -3.19
C PHE A 95 9.70 10.26 -1.92
N THR A 96 8.90 10.87 -1.08
CA THR A 96 8.47 10.24 0.17
C THR A 96 7.36 9.23 -0.09
N MET A 97 7.40 8.09 0.60
CA MET A 97 6.41 7.00 0.45
C MET A 97 5.00 7.43 0.86
N GLN A 98 4.89 8.38 1.78
CA GLN A 98 3.63 8.80 2.35
C GLN A 98 2.78 7.58 2.78
N SER A 99 1.50 7.56 2.44
CA SER A 99 0.59 6.48 2.82
C SER A 99 0.94 5.09 2.29
N ILE A 100 1.81 4.97 1.29
CA ILE A 100 2.29 3.65 0.83
C ILE A 100 3.04 2.93 1.96
N SER A 101 3.67 3.67 2.87
CA SER A 101 4.39 3.10 4.02
C SER A 101 3.50 2.28 4.98
N LYS A 102 2.18 2.51 4.98
CA LYS A 102 1.21 1.80 5.81
C LYS A 102 1.22 0.29 5.57
N ILE A 103 1.44 -0.16 4.34
CA ILE A 103 1.51 -1.59 4.00
C ILE A 103 2.72 -2.27 4.66
N ILE A 104 3.84 -1.56 4.78
CA ILE A 104 5.04 -2.07 5.44
C ILE A 104 4.84 -2.11 6.97
N ALA A 105 4.27 -1.05 7.54
CA ALA A 105 3.95 -1.01 8.96
C ALA A 105 2.96 -2.12 9.36
N LEU A 106 1.91 -2.35 8.54
CA LEU A 106 0.97 -3.45 8.75
C LEU A 106 1.69 -4.81 8.71
N MET A 107 2.57 -5.01 7.73
CA MET A 107 3.37 -6.22 7.63
C MET A 107 4.20 -6.46 8.90
N VAL A 108 4.91 -5.44 9.39
CA VAL A 108 5.73 -5.53 10.60
C VAL A 108 4.86 -5.86 11.82
N ALA A 109 3.76 -5.14 12.01
CA ALA A 109 2.83 -5.35 13.13
C ALA A 109 2.25 -6.78 13.13
N VAL A 110 1.84 -7.30 11.97
CA VAL A 110 1.30 -8.67 11.85
C VAL A 110 2.39 -9.72 12.07
N GLN A 111 3.62 -9.46 11.63
CA GLN A 111 4.73 -10.40 11.88
C GLN A 111 5.10 -10.51 13.36
N GLU A 112 4.95 -9.44 14.12
CA GLU A 112 5.26 -9.43 15.56
C GLU A 112 4.11 -9.95 16.42
N ASN A 113 2.88 -9.58 16.10
CA ASN A 113 1.72 -9.81 16.98
C ASN A 113 0.74 -10.86 16.45
N GLY A 114 0.83 -11.21 15.17
CA GLY A 114 -0.19 -12.01 14.46
C GLY A 114 -1.39 -11.20 13.99
N GLU A 115 -2.10 -11.72 12.99
CA GLU A 115 -3.27 -11.06 12.39
C GLU A 115 -4.37 -10.81 13.41
N GLU A 116 -4.73 -11.81 14.23
CA GLU A 116 -5.80 -11.72 15.21
C GLU A 116 -5.59 -10.56 16.19
N ALA A 117 -4.37 -10.39 16.71
CA ALA A 117 -4.06 -9.31 17.65
C ALA A 117 -4.14 -7.93 16.99
N VAL A 118 -3.63 -7.79 15.76
CA VAL A 118 -3.67 -6.51 15.00
C VAL A 118 -5.12 -6.13 14.68
N PHE A 119 -5.94 -7.07 14.25
CA PHE A 119 -7.33 -6.80 13.84
C PHE A 119 -8.36 -6.91 14.98
N LYS A 120 -7.95 -7.23 16.21
CA LYS A 120 -8.84 -7.24 17.38
C LYS A 120 -9.57 -5.92 17.58
N ASN A 121 -8.87 -4.81 17.37
CA ASN A 121 -9.39 -3.45 17.57
C ASN A 121 -9.49 -2.63 16.28
N MET A 122 -9.52 -3.29 15.13
CA MET A 122 -9.55 -2.68 13.81
C MET A 122 -10.39 -3.55 12.88
N GLY A 123 -11.08 -2.94 11.91
CA GLY A 123 -11.85 -3.67 10.90
C GLY A 123 -11.04 -3.99 9.65
N TYR A 124 -11.73 -4.67 8.71
CA TYR A 124 -11.22 -5.02 7.37
C TYR A 124 -11.98 -4.28 6.25
N PHE A 125 -12.82 -3.31 6.61
CA PHE A 125 -13.84 -2.76 5.72
C PHE A 125 -13.35 -1.56 4.93
N GLY A 126 -13.72 -1.49 3.66
CA GLY A 126 -13.56 -0.32 2.83
C GLY A 126 -14.39 0.88 3.28
N SER A 127 -14.09 2.03 2.73
CA SER A 127 -14.80 3.28 3.00
C SER A 127 -14.86 4.15 1.75
N ASP A 128 -15.97 4.85 1.57
CA ASP A 128 -16.14 5.92 0.58
C ASP A 128 -15.62 7.27 1.08
N LYS A 129 -15.13 7.31 2.32
CA LYS A 129 -14.64 8.53 2.98
C LYS A 129 -13.13 8.73 2.74
N PRO A 130 -12.66 9.97 2.77
CA PRO A 130 -11.22 10.25 2.71
C PRO A 130 -10.43 9.52 3.79
N PHE A 131 -9.19 9.11 3.51
CA PHE A 131 -8.34 8.35 4.43
C PHE A 131 -8.12 9.00 5.81
N ASN A 132 -8.24 10.33 5.88
CA ASN A 132 -8.15 11.10 7.12
C ASN A 132 -9.51 11.36 7.79
N HIS A 133 -10.58 10.66 7.37
CA HIS A 133 -11.88 10.70 8.03
C HIS A 133 -11.83 9.94 9.35
N PHE A 134 -12.37 10.52 10.42
CA PHE A 134 -12.34 9.91 11.76
C PHE A 134 -13.73 9.72 12.39
N GLY A 135 -14.80 10.10 11.72
CA GLY A 135 -16.17 9.93 12.25
C GLY A 135 -16.54 8.48 12.56
N SER A 136 -15.90 7.50 11.91
CA SER A 136 -16.08 6.09 12.27
C SER A 136 -15.58 5.76 13.67
N LEU A 137 -14.58 6.45 14.20
CA LEU A 137 -14.10 6.25 15.57
C LEU A 137 -15.15 6.61 16.61
N GLU A 138 -15.97 7.65 16.34
CA GLU A 138 -17.04 8.06 17.23
C GLU A 138 -18.22 7.08 17.20
N ILE A 139 -18.51 6.48 16.03
CA ILE A 139 -19.66 5.59 15.83
C ILE A 139 -19.36 4.15 16.26
N THR A 140 -18.21 3.61 15.82
CA THR A 140 -17.84 2.19 16.00
C THR A 140 -16.83 1.97 17.12
N GLY A 141 -16.20 3.03 17.62
CA GLY A 141 -15.10 2.97 18.56
C GLY A 141 -13.81 2.36 18.00
N LYS A 142 -13.78 2.01 16.70
CA LYS A 142 -12.62 1.33 16.07
C LYS A 142 -12.35 1.90 14.67
N PRO A 143 -11.08 1.92 14.22
CA PRO A 143 -10.75 2.18 12.82
C PRO A 143 -11.36 1.14 11.87
N LEU A 144 -11.78 1.57 10.67
CA LEU A 144 -12.41 0.70 9.67
C LEU A 144 -11.43 -0.30 9.05
N ASN A 145 -10.19 0.11 8.83
CA ASN A 145 -9.13 -0.73 8.26
C ASN A 145 -7.75 -0.08 8.50
N PRO A 146 -6.64 -0.81 8.29
CA PRO A 146 -5.29 -0.30 8.52
C PRO A 146 -4.81 0.75 7.51
N MET A 147 -5.52 0.97 6.41
CA MET A 147 -5.15 1.95 5.38
C MET A 147 -5.74 3.33 5.67
N MET A 148 -6.84 3.44 6.43
CA MET A 148 -7.29 4.72 6.99
C MET A 148 -6.25 5.26 7.97
N ASN A 149 -6.09 6.59 8.09
CA ASN A 149 -5.06 7.17 8.95
C ASN A 149 -5.19 6.72 10.41
N ALA A 150 -6.41 6.66 10.94
CA ALA A 150 -6.65 6.15 12.30
C ALA A 150 -6.16 4.71 12.47
N GLY A 151 -6.46 3.83 11.49
CA GLY A 151 -6.01 2.44 11.51
C GLY A 151 -4.49 2.31 11.36
N ALA A 152 -3.88 3.13 10.52
CA ALA A 152 -2.43 3.15 10.36
C ALA A 152 -1.71 3.61 11.64
N ILE A 153 -2.23 4.65 12.32
CA ILE A 153 -1.71 5.12 13.61
C ILE A 153 -1.86 4.01 14.67
N LEU A 154 -3.01 3.33 14.72
CA LEU A 154 -3.19 2.18 15.61
C LEU A 154 -2.21 1.04 15.27
N THR A 155 -2.04 0.71 13.99
CA THR A 155 -1.08 -0.32 13.54
C THR A 155 0.34 -0.03 14.01
N VAL A 156 0.79 1.22 13.86
CA VAL A 156 2.12 1.65 14.31
C VAL A 156 2.28 1.54 15.82
N SER A 157 1.22 1.80 16.58
CA SER A 157 1.24 1.69 18.04
C SER A 157 1.32 0.25 18.54
N LEU A 158 1.07 -0.74 17.67
CA LEU A 158 1.18 -2.17 17.97
C LEU A 158 2.58 -2.73 17.65
N ILE A 159 3.44 -2.00 16.94
CA ILE A 159 4.82 -2.41 16.70
C ILE A 159 5.59 -2.28 18.01
N GLU A 160 6.26 -3.35 18.43
CA GLU A 160 6.99 -3.41 19.71
C GLU A 160 8.14 -2.41 19.78
N GLY A 161 8.31 -1.79 20.94
CA GLY A 161 9.33 -0.80 21.26
C GLY A 161 8.76 0.62 21.41
N ASP A 162 9.65 1.56 21.68
CA ASP A 162 9.33 2.98 21.63
C ASP A 162 9.16 3.46 20.16
N GLY A 163 8.80 4.72 19.99
CA GLY A 163 8.55 5.27 18.65
C GLY A 163 9.76 5.17 17.72
N GLU A 164 10.98 5.36 18.21
CA GLU A 164 12.19 5.26 17.39
C GLU A 164 12.48 3.81 17.03
N THR A 165 12.41 2.88 17.97
CA THR A 165 12.64 1.44 17.74
C THR A 165 11.63 0.89 16.73
N ALA A 166 10.36 1.22 16.87
CA ALA A 166 9.30 0.81 15.95
C ALA A 166 9.54 1.38 14.54
N PHE A 167 9.95 2.65 14.41
CA PHE A 167 10.32 3.25 13.13
C PHE A 167 11.50 2.51 12.48
N GLN A 168 12.55 2.19 13.24
CA GLN A 168 13.71 1.47 12.71
C GLN A 168 13.34 0.08 12.18
N LYS A 169 12.36 -0.60 12.77
CA LYS A 169 11.84 -1.88 12.26
C LYS A 169 11.18 -1.70 10.90
N VAL A 170 10.35 -0.67 10.71
CA VAL A 170 9.73 -0.34 9.42
C VAL A 170 10.80 0.01 8.39
N LEU A 171 11.73 0.90 8.71
CA LEU A 171 12.82 1.30 7.83
C LEU A 171 13.71 0.12 7.42
N LYS A 172 14.07 -0.75 8.36
CA LYS A 172 14.83 -1.99 8.10
C LYS A 172 14.09 -2.92 7.16
N MET A 173 12.76 -3.00 7.26
CA MET A 173 11.94 -3.80 6.36
C MET A 173 11.94 -3.21 4.94
N VAL A 174 11.80 -1.89 4.78
CA VAL A 174 11.91 -1.21 3.47
C VAL A 174 13.27 -1.49 2.85
N ARG A 175 14.36 -1.29 3.59
CA ARG A 175 15.74 -1.56 3.15
C ARG A 175 15.95 -3.02 2.74
N PHE A 176 15.38 -3.96 3.49
CA PHE A 176 15.43 -5.39 3.18
C PHE A 176 14.72 -5.69 1.85
N ILE A 177 13.49 -5.22 1.67
CA ILE A 177 12.67 -5.49 0.48
C ILE A 177 13.34 -4.92 -0.78
N THR A 178 13.84 -3.69 -0.69
CA THR A 178 14.45 -2.98 -1.82
C THR A 178 15.90 -3.36 -2.08
N LYS A 179 16.56 -4.00 -1.11
CA LYS A 179 18.02 -4.23 -1.08
C LYS A 179 18.81 -2.91 -1.19
N ASN A 180 18.27 -1.84 -0.64
CA ASN A 180 18.87 -0.51 -0.65
C ASN A 180 19.05 0.00 0.78
N ASN A 181 20.26 -0.15 1.32
CA ASN A 181 20.59 0.27 2.68
C ASN A 181 20.73 1.80 2.84
N ASN A 182 20.76 2.55 1.72
CA ASN A 182 20.86 4.00 1.73
C ASN A 182 19.50 4.71 1.91
N ILE A 183 18.41 3.96 1.90
CA ILE A 183 17.08 4.51 2.17
C ILE A 183 17.04 5.06 3.60
N ASN A 184 16.52 6.28 3.71
CA ASN A 184 16.26 6.96 4.97
C ASN A 184 15.00 7.80 4.83
N TYR A 185 14.64 8.56 5.83
CA TYR A 185 13.52 9.52 5.76
C TYR A 185 14.03 10.95 5.51
N SER A 186 13.17 11.77 4.93
CA SER A 186 13.38 13.21 4.81
C SER A 186 13.06 13.88 6.14
N GLU A 187 14.07 14.44 6.79
CA GLU A 187 13.89 15.22 8.02
C GLU A 187 12.96 16.42 7.78
N ALA A 188 13.13 17.11 6.65
CA ALA A 188 12.32 18.28 6.31
C ALA A 188 10.83 17.93 6.15
N VAL A 189 10.50 16.81 5.46
CA VAL A 189 9.11 16.35 5.30
C VAL A 189 8.55 15.89 6.65
N TYR A 190 9.32 15.13 7.43
CA TYR A 190 8.92 14.69 8.77
C TYR A 190 8.57 15.86 9.68
N LEU A 191 9.45 16.87 9.77
CA LEU A 191 9.20 18.04 10.61
C LEU A 191 7.99 18.85 10.14
N SER A 192 7.84 19.01 8.82
CA SER A 192 6.68 19.69 8.23
C SER A 192 5.37 18.95 8.51
N GLU A 193 5.34 17.62 8.42
CA GLU A 193 4.17 16.82 8.76
C GLU A 193 3.91 16.81 10.27
N LYS A 194 4.96 16.73 11.08
CA LYS A 194 4.86 16.83 12.53
C LYS A 194 4.26 18.14 12.97
N GLU A 195 4.61 19.27 12.35
CA GLU A 195 4.05 20.57 12.65
C GLU A 195 2.58 20.68 12.24
N THR A 196 2.23 20.21 11.03
CA THR A 196 0.89 20.39 10.44
C THR A 196 -0.07 19.22 10.70
N GLY A 197 0.38 18.13 11.30
CA GLY A 197 -0.35 16.89 11.50
C GLY A 197 -1.45 16.92 12.58
N HIS A 198 -2.14 18.04 12.77
CA HIS A 198 -3.14 18.22 13.84
C HIS A 198 -4.28 17.19 13.78
N ARG A 199 -4.73 16.82 12.57
CA ARG A 199 -5.80 15.84 12.40
C ARG A 199 -5.36 14.43 12.85
N ASN A 200 -4.14 14.05 12.56
CA ASN A 200 -3.55 12.78 13.00
C ASN A 200 -3.38 12.75 14.54
N ARG A 201 -2.99 13.87 15.16
CA ARG A 201 -2.97 14.01 16.63
C ARG A 201 -4.36 13.86 17.23
N GLY A 202 -5.38 14.52 16.63
CA GLY A 202 -6.76 14.36 17.06
C GLY A 202 -7.20 12.89 17.07
N MET A 203 -6.94 12.14 15.99
CA MET A 203 -7.24 10.70 15.91
C MET A 203 -6.48 9.89 16.97
N PHE A 204 -5.20 10.17 17.16
CA PHE A 204 -4.39 9.52 18.19
C PHE A 204 -4.99 9.71 19.59
N HIS A 205 -5.33 10.96 19.96
CA HIS A 205 -5.89 11.23 21.27
C HIS A 205 -7.30 10.67 21.47
N ILE A 206 -8.14 10.61 20.43
CA ILE A 206 -9.45 9.93 20.50
C ILE A 206 -9.23 8.44 20.78
N MET A 207 -8.33 7.77 20.06
CA MET A 207 -8.03 6.36 20.28
C MET A 207 -7.37 6.10 21.63
N LYS A 208 -6.54 7.02 22.12
CA LYS A 208 -5.96 6.94 23.46
C LYS A 208 -7.04 7.07 24.55
N ASN A 209 -7.96 8.01 24.40
CA ASN A 209 -9.10 8.17 25.32
C ASN A 209 -10.01 6.94 25.35
N SER A 210 -10.15 6.24 24.22
CA SER A 210 -10.94 5.00 24.11
C SER A 210 -10.18 3.74 24.56
N GLY A 211 -8.94 3.88 25.04
CA GLY A 211 -8.12 2.74 25.47
C GLY A 211 -7.58 1.86 24.33
N LEU A 212 -7.69 2.28 23.08
CA LEU A 212 -7.14 1.56 21.93
C LEU A 212 -5.61 1.70 21.84
N ILE A 213 -5.10 2.87 22.26
CA ILE A 213 -3.66 3.17 22.29
C ILE A 213 -3.27 3.49 23.73
N ASN A 214 -2.29 2.76 24.25
CA ASN A 214 -1.76 2.97 25.62
C ASN A 214 -0.41 3.69 25.63
N GLY A 215 0.16 3.97 24.46
CA GLY A 215 1.49 4.57 24.31
C GLY A 215 1.51 6.10 24.42
N THR A 216 2.67 6.64 24.10
CA THR A 216 2.94 8.09 24.06
C THR A 216 2.90 8.63 22.63
N GLU A 217 3.00 9.94 22.47
CA GLU A 217 3.04 10.59 21.14
C GLU A 217 4.27 10.18 20.30
N ASP A 218 5.29 9.53 20.89
CA ASP A 218 6.42 8.99 20.14
C ASP A 218 5.97 7.95 19.10
N GLN A 219 4.87 7.24 19.35
CA GLN A 219 4.28 6.31 18.39
C GLN A 219 3.68 7.06 17.20
N LEU A 220 3.15 8.26 17.41
CA LEU A 220 2.69 9.12 16.32
C LEU A 220 3.88 9.72 15.56
N ASP A 221 4.98 10.02 16.20
CA ASP A 221 6.22 10.43 15.54
C ASP A 221 6.76 9.31 14.63
N ASN A 222 6.67 8.04 15.03
CA ASN A 222 6.95 6.90 14.15
C ASN A 222 6.07 6.94 12.90
N TYR A 223 4.76 7.19 13.03
CA TYR A 223 3.86 7.32 11.88
C TYR A 223 4.31 8.44 10.93
N PHE A 224 4.69 9.60 11.42
CA PHE A 224 5.18 10.70 10.59
C PHE A 224 6.53 10.37 9.92
N LYS A 225 7.47 9.78 10.64
CA LYS A 225 8.76 9.35 10.09
C LYS A 225 8.60 8.31 8.99
N GLN A 226 7.72 7.31 9.16
CA GLN A 226 7.50 6.29 8.13
C GLN A 226 6.88 6.88 6.86
N CYS A 227 5.96 7.85 6.97
CA CYS A 227 5.42 8.57 5.82
C CYS A 227 6.50 9.34 5.06
N SER A 228 7.53 9.78 5.78
CA SER A 228 8.65 10.58 5.25
C SER A 228 9.82 9.76 4.70
N ILE A 229 9.73 8.41 4.70
CA ILE A 229 10.76 7.54 4.08
C ILE A 229 10.86 7.87 2.59
N GLU A 230 12.08 8.15 2.12
CA GLU A 230 12.38 8.48 0.73
C GLU A 230 12.80 7.25 -0.07
N VAL A 231 12.16 7.06 -1.21
CA VAL A 231 12.43 5.98 -2.16
C VAL A 231 12.50 6.50 -3.58
N THR A 232 13.10 5.73 -4.48
CA THR A 232 13.01 5.94 -5.93
C THR A 232 11.84 5.16 -6.53
N ALA A 233 11.52 5.40 -7.80
CA ALA A 233 10.53 4.60 -8.53
C ALA A 233 10.91 3.12 -8.58
N GLU A 234 12.22 2.82 -8.71
CA GLU A 234 12.74 1.45 -8.68
C GLU A 234 12.53 0.78 -7.32
N ASP A 235 12.83 1.48 -6.21
CA ASP A 235 12.58 0.94 -4.87
C ASP A 235 11.10 0.62 -4.67
N LEU A 236 10.20 1.50 -5.15
CA LEU A 236 8.75 1.28 -5.05
C LEU A 236 8.29 0.09 -5.89
N ALA A 237 8.83 -0.09 -7.11
CA ALA A 237 8.52 -1.25 -7.95
C ALA A 237 8.97 -2.57 -7.28
N LYS A 238 10.12 -2.58 -6.60
CA LYS A 238 10.58 -3.73 -5.80
C LYS A 238 9.66 -4.04 -4.62
N ILE A 239 9.11 -3.02 -3.97
CA ILE A 239 8.11 -3.19 -2.91
C ILE A 239 6.83 -3.83 -3.49
N GLY A 240 6.33 -3.34 -4.63
CA GLY A 240 5.18 -3.92 -5.32
C GLY A 240 5.41 -5.39 -5.69
N TYR A 241 6.56 -5.70 -6.29
CA TYR A 241 6.95 -7.07 -6.62
C TYR A 241 6.96 -7.98 -5.39
N PHE A 242 7.52 -7.53 -4.28
CA PHE A 242 7.61 -8.31 -3.06
C PHE A 242 6.24 -8.80 -2.57
N PHE A 243 5.25 -7.93 -2.55
CA PHE A 243 3.88 -8.31 -2.17
C PHE A 243 3.20 -9.15 -3.27
N ALA A 244 3.42 -8.89 -4.55
CA ALA A 244 2.89 -9.69 -5.64
C ALA A 244 3.49 -11.10 -5.67
N ASN A 245 4.72 -11.29 -5.18
CA ASN A 245 5.47 -12.53 -5.17
C ASN A 245 5.52 -13.20 -3.77
N GLU A 246 4.41 -13.17 -3.04
CA GLU A 246 4.23 -13.88 -1.76
C GLU A 246 5.31 -13.56 -0.70
N CYS A 247 5.69 -12.30 -0.60
CA CYS A 247 6.75 -11.78 0.27
C CYS A 247 8.14 -12.38 -0.04
N VAL A 248 8.39 -12.75 -1.30
CA VAL A 248 9.70 -13.14 -1.80
C VAL A 248 10.34 -11.97 -2.54
N ARG A 249 11.57 -11.65 -2.20
CA ARG A 249 12.32 -10.53 -2.78
C ARG A 249 12.69 -10.79 -4.24
N PHE A 250 12.84 -9.73 -5.04
CA PHE A 250 13.10 -9.77 -6.48
C PHE A 250 14.39 -10.51 -6.88
N ASP A 251 15.38 -10.63 -5.97
CA ASP A 251 16.62 -11.39 -6.19
C ASP A 251 16.54 -12.83 -5.66
N GLY A 252 15.35 -13.30 -5.30
CA GLY A 252 15.10 -14.66 -4.85
C GLY A 252 15.57 -14.94 -3.42
N GLU A 253 16.10 -13.95 -2.68
CA GLU A 253 16.46 -14.16 -1.28
C GLU A 253 15.20 -14.37 -0.44
N LYS A 254 15.08 -15.57 0.05
CA LYS A 254 13.93 -16.03 0.83
C LYS A 254 14.17 -15.74 2.33
N LYS A 255 13.53 -14.70 2.86
CA LYS A 255 12.89 -14.96 4.16
C LYS A 255 11.67 -15.83 3.84
N LYS A 256 11.40 -16.83 4.68
CA LYS A 256 10.32 -17.80 4.54
C LYS A 256 9.12 -17.22 3.79
N LYS A 257 8.75 -17.83 2.62
CA LYS A 257 7.57 -17.49 1.84
C LYS A 257 6.37 -17.35 2.76
N ASN A 258 5.70 -16.23 2.73
CA ASN A 258 4.53 -15.98 3.56
C ASN A 258 3.36 -15.54 2.68
N SER A 259 2.71 -16.53 2.07
CA SER A 259 1.57 -16.37 1.18
C SER A 259 0.38 -15.72 1.88
N ASP A 260 0.12 -16.10 3.13
CA ASP A 260 -1.05 -15.60 3.86
C ASP A 260 -0.88 -14.14 4.26
N LEU A 261 0.30 -13.75 4.73
CA LEU A 261 0.61 -12.34 4.98
C LEU A 261 0.54 -11.50 3.70
N SER A 262 1.06 -12.02 2.58
CA SER A 262 0.97 -11.34 1.30
C SER A 262 -0.48 -11.12 0.87
N LYS A 263 -1.32 -12.15 0.97
CA LYS A 263 -2.76 -12.07 0.64
C LYS A 263 -3.50 -11.08 1.56
N LEU A 264 -3.19 -11.10 2.86
CA LEU A 264 -3.75 -10.15 3.81
C LEU A 264 -3.44 -8.70 3.40
N ILE A 265 -2.16 -8.38 3.15
CA ILE A 265 -1.74 -7.05 2.73
C ILE A 265 -2.43 -6.64 1.42
N GLN A 266 -2.39 -7.51 0.39
CA GLN A 266 -3.01 -7.23 -0.90
C GLN A 266 -4.53 -7.01 -0.77
N SER A 267 -5.23 -7.81 0.05
CA SER A 267 -6.67 -7.63 0.27
C SER A 267 -6.97 -6.27 0.90
N GLN A 268 -6.16 -5.82 1.86
CA GLN A 268 -6.33 -4.50 2.46
C GLN A 268 -6.00 -3.36 1.47
N MET A 269 -5.02 -3.54 0.59
CA MET A 269 -4.74 -2.59 -0.50
C MET A 269 -5.95 -2.48 -1.45
N MET A 270 -6.51 -3.61 -1.88
CA MET A 270 -7.69 -3.63 -2.77
C MET A 270 -8.92 -2.98 -2.12
N VAL A 271 -9.20 -3.30 -0.87
CA VAL A 271 -10.34 -2.74 -0.10
C VAL A 271 -10.22 -1.22 0.05
N ALA A 272 -9.00 -0.72 0.18
CA ALA A 272 -8.72 0.71 0.35
C ALA A 272 -8.50 1.47 -0.97
N GLY A 273 -8.39 0.79 -2.11
CA GLY A 273 -8.10 1.41 -3.41
C GLY A 273 -6.65 1.88 -3.54
N MET A 274 -5.72 1.15 -2.96
CA MET A 274 -4.27 1.42 -3.02
C MET A 274 -3.61 0.54 -4.08
#